data_e61ce768c1b558d30a61fc73ce62d822
#
_entry.id   e61ce768c1b558d30a61fc73ce62d822
#
_cell.length_a   1.000
_cell.length_b   1.000
_cell.length_c   1.000
_cell.angle_alpha   90.00
_cell.angle_beta   90.00
_cell.angle_gamma   90.00
#
_symmetry.space_group_name_H-M   'P 1'
#
loop_
_entity.id
_entity.type
_entity.pdbx_description
1 polymer ?
#
loop_
_entity_poly.entity_id
_entity_poly.type
_entity_poly.pdbx_seq_one_letter_code
_entity_poly.pdbx_strand_id
1 'polypeptide(L)'
;MFFAPVAQLDRASVYGTEGCRFDPCQARFIMKSNLQPSDSFTVISGLAHELDSPLKSILVRTKKLINDYKSRDFEFISYKDFKVIISTLEQLERQMEHCSRTTTRMLYVGKRLSRLEKNNCQINDVIKSICADLSSQLTFSRIKLVLRLGKEFPLVTLGPVECHQVVHNVVMNAIQSMPGGGIIKVRTFVSKTHGFIGIEVIDEGIGIAPEHLPKVFEPFFTTKERGIDKSAGLGLSIIYSIINAAGGSVHIKSSLRKGTTVQILLPVYQSK
;
A
#
# COMPACT_ATOMS: atom_id res chain seq x y z
N MET A 1 -19.85 36.46 5.51
CA MET A 1 -18.43 36.79 5.30
C MET A 1 -17.61 35.62 5.85
N PHE A 2 -17.27 34.64 5.02
CA PHE A 2 -16.51 33.49 5.43
C PHE A 2 -15.09 33.65 4.88
N PHE A 3 -14.11 33.75 5.77
CA PHE A 3 -12.70 33.76 5.42
C PHE A 3 -12.22 32.31 5.22
N ALA A 4 -11.72 32.02 4.02
CA ALA A 4 -10.96 30.81 3.74
C ALA A 4 -9.53 30.97 4.31
N PRO A 5 -8.91 29.94 4.89
CA PRO A 5 -7.53 30.02 5.33
C PRO A 5 -6.57 30.05 4.14
N VAL A 6 -5.77 31.08 4.12
CA VAL A 6 -4.67 31.29 3.18
C VAL A 6 -3.59 30.24 3.41
N ALA A 7 -3.26 29.48 2.37
CA ALA A 7 -2.10 28.59 2.38
C ALA A 7 -0.83 29.44 2.39
N GLN A 8 -0.11 29.47 3.50
CA GLN A 8 1.23 30.05 3.59
C GLN A 8 2.22 29.22 2.78
N LEU A 9 2.70 29.81 1.70
CA LEU A 9 3.86 29.36 0.94
C LEU A 9 5.13 29.73 1.72
N ASP A 10 5.69 28.79 2.46
CA ASP A 10 7.03 28.94 3.02
C ASP A 10 8.07 28.85 1.90
N ARG A 11 8.69 29.99 1.63
CA ARG A 11 9.90 30.09 0.80
C ARG A 11 11.10 29.57 1.60
N ALA A 12 11.39 28.29 1.50
CA ALA A 12 12.67 27.74 1.94
C ALA A 12 13.62 27.66 0.74
N SER A 13 14.68 28.43 0.88
CA SER A 13 15.83 28.63 -0.01
C SER A 13 16.30 27.40 -0.78
N VAL A 14 16.38 27.60 -2.08
CA VAL A 14 17.06 26.74 -3.06
C VAL A 14 18.56 26.99 -2.91
N TYR A 15 19.34 25.96 -2.56
CA TYR A 15 20.75 25.88 -2.91
C TYR A 15 20.98 24.70 -3.83
N GLY A 16 21.59 25.01 -4.96
CA GLY A 16 21.75 24.16 -6.11
C GLY A 16 22.75 23.04 -5.96
N THR A 17 22.56 22.02 -6.74
CA THR A 17 23.61 21.23 -7.36
C THR A 17 23.19 20.95 -8.80
N GLU A 18 24.11 21.22 -9.70
CA GLU A 18 24.01 21.10 -11.15
C GLU A 18 23.59 19.70 -11.60
N GLY A 19 22.71 19.62 -12.61
CA GLY A 19 22.58 18.44 -13.44
C GLY A 19 21.19 17.85 -13.68
N CYS A 20 20.09 18.39 -13.12
CA CYS A 20 18.74 17.94 -13.49
C CYS A 20 17.89 19.14 -13.95
N ARG A 21 17.61 19.23 -15.24
CA ARG A 21 16.61 20.18 -15.79
C ARG A 21 15.29 19.97 -15.05
N PHE A 22 14.86 21.00 -14.35
CA PHE A 22 13.60 21.06 -13.62
C PHE A 22 12.45 21.10 -14.64
N ASP A 23 11.61 20.05 -14.66
CA ASP A 23 10.33 20.04 -15.36
C ASP A 23 9.25 20.61 -14.40
N PRO A 24 8.61 21.75 -14.73
CA PRO A 24 7.61 22.40 -13.85
C PRO A 24 6.35 21.53 -13.59
N CYS A 25 6.15 20.45 -14.36
CA CYS A 25 4.99 19.55 -14.22
C CYS A 25 5.11 18.52 -13.09
N GLN A 26 6.19 18.49 -12.32
CA GLN A 26 6.31 17.61 -11.16
C GLN A 26 5.76 18.27 -9.90
N ALA A 27 4.46 18.17 -9.68
CA ALA A 27 3.84 18.62 -8.43
C ALA A 27 4.38 17.83 -7.23
N ARG A 28 5.03 18.54 -6.31
CA ARG A 28 5.52 18.01 -5.03
C ARG A 28 4.44 18.29 -3.99
N PHE A 29 3.71 17.25 -3.59
CA PHE A 29 2.66 17.41 -2.58
C PHE A 29 3.17 16.96 -1.19
N ILE A 30 3.14 17.89 -0.23
CA ILE A 30 3.44 17.63 1.19
C ILE A 30 2.15 17.90 1.95
N MET A 31 1.52 16.86 2.46
CA MET A 31 0.33 17.01 3.31
C MET A 31 0.71 16.96 4.78
N LYS A 32 0.43 18.03 5.52
CA LYS A 32 0.34 18.01 6.99
C LYS A 32 -1.14 17.93 7.33
N SER A 33 -1.64 16.81 7.81
CA SER A 33 -3.02 16.70 8.27
C SER A 33 -3.08 16.23 9.72
N ASN A 34 -3.85 16.97 10.53
CA ASN A 34 -4.35 16.51 11.81
C ASN A 34 -5.63 15.71 11.53
N LEU A 35 -5.57 14.37 11.50
CA LEU A 35 -6.75 13.53 11.43
C LEU A 35 -7.53 13.66 12.74
N GLN A 36 -8.77 14.13 12.66
CA GLN A 36 -9.70 14.22 13.79
C GLN A 36 -10.20 12.82 14.20
N PRO A 37 -10.62 12.59 15.46
CA PRO A 37 -11.19 11.32 15.92
C PRO A 37 -12.40 10.84 15.11
N SER A 38 -13.19 11.76 14.51
CA SER A 38 -14.30 11.49 13.59
C SER A 38 -13.87 10.70 12.36
N ASP A 39 -12.64 10.92 11.86
CA ASP A 39 -12.13 10.27 10.65
C ASP A 39 -11.88 8.77 10.88
N SER A 40 -11.49 8.41 12.11
CA SER A 40 -11.24 7.02 12.49
C SER A 40 -12.51 6.17 12.48
N PHE A 41 -13.65 6.73 12.92
CA PHE A 41 -14.94 6.05 12.89
C PHE A 41 -15.43 5.80 11.45
N THR A 42 -15.28 6.77 10.58
CA THR A 42 -15.63 6.66 9.15
C THR A 42 -14.79 5.57 8.45
N VAL A 43 -13.49 5.49 8.77
CA VAL A 43 -12.61 4.46 8.23
C VAL A 43 -13.01 3.06 8.73
N ILE A 44 -13.30 2.91 10.02
CA ILE A 44 -13.73 1.61 10.60
C ILE A 44 -15.08 1.17 10.00
N SER A 45 -16.03 2.09 9.86
CA SER A 45 -17.34 1.81 9.25
C SER A 45 -17.20 1.37 7.79
N GLY A 46 -16.36 2.05 7.00
CA GLY A 46 -16.09 1.68 5.61
C GLY A 46 -15.43 0.30 5.49
N LEU A 47 -14.47 -0.01 6.37
CA LEU A 47 -13.83 -1.33 6.42
C LEU A 47 -14.80 -2.44 6.83
N ALA A 48 -15.75 -2.16 7.75
CA ALA A 48 -16.79 -3.11 8.12
C ALA A 48 -17.71 -3.45 6.94
N HIS A 49 -18.12 -2.44 6.17
CA HIS A 49 -18.88 -2.65 4.92
C HIS A 49 -18.08 -3.42 3.87
N GLU A 50 -16.77 -3.18 3.79
CA GLU A 50 -15.88 -3.87 2.86
C GLU A 50 -15.70 -5.37 3.23
N LEU A 51 -15.79 -5.71 4.51
CA LEU A 51 -15.80 -7.11 4.96
C LEU A 51 -17.15 -7.81 4.74
N ASP A 52 -18.24 -7.10 4.95
CA ASP A 52 -19.60 -7.68 4.86
C ASP A 52 -19.90 -8.25 3.46
N SER A 53 -19.46 -7.57 2.40
CA SER A 53 -19.67 -8.00 1.01
C SER A 53 -19.00 -9.33 0.66
N PRO A 54 -17.67 -9.53 0.87
CA PRO A 54 -17.01 -10.80 0.58
C PRO A 54 -17.49 -11.92 1.51
N LEU A 55 -17.78 -11.64 2.79
CA LEU A 55 -18.32 -12.63 3.72
C LEU A 55 -19.68 -13.17 3.26
N LYS A 56 -20.59 -12.30 2.82
CA LYS A 56 -21.87 -12.70 2.24
C LYS A 56 -21.68 -13.54 0.98
N SER A 57 -20.75 -13.17 0.12
CA SER A 57 -20.44 -13.90 -1.11
C SER A 57 -19.86 -15.29 -0.78
N ILE A 58 -18.94 -15.39 0.18
CA ILE A 58 -18.41 -16.68 0.66
C ILE A 58 -19.57 -17.55 1.15
N LEU A 59 -20.42 -17.02 2.03
CA LEU A 59 -21.54 -17.76 2.61
C LEU A 59 -22.51 -18.28 1.55
N VAL A 60 -22.90 -17.45 0.58
CA VAL A 60 -23.81 -17.84 -0.51
C VAL A 60 -23.21 -18.93 -1.38
N ARG A 61 -21.92 -18.78 -1.77
CA ARG A 61 -21.24 -19.78 -2.62
C ARG A 61 -21.03 -21.11 -1.91
N THR A 62 -20.65 -21.07 -0.63
CA THR A 62 -20.49 -22.28 0.19
C THR A 62 -21.81 -23.01 0.35
N LYS A 63 -22.89 -22.27 0.69
CA LYS A 63 -24.23 -22.87 0.79
C LYS A 63 -24.67 -23.47 -0.54
N LYS A 64 -24.45 -22.81 -1.66
CA LYS A 64 -24.78 -23.33 -2.98
C LYS A 64 -24.01 -24.61 -3.28
N LEU A 65 -22.69 -24.60 -3.07
CA LEU A 65 -21.85 -25.79 -3.28
C LEU A 65 -22.33 -26.97 -2.44
N ILE A 66 -22.62 -26.73 -1.14
CA ILE A 66 -23.14 -27.75 -0.25
C ILE A 66 -24.49 -28.30 -0.78
N ASN A 67 -25.42 -27.42 -1.14
CA ASN A 67 -26.75 -27.86 -1.61
C ASN A 67 -26.66 -28.62 -2.94
N ASP A 68 -25.80 -28.19 -3.86
CA ASP A 68 -25.66 -28.81 -5.19
C ASP A 68 -25.04 -30.22 -5.11
N TYR A 69 -24.24 -30.49 -4.06
CA TYR A 69 -23.50 -31.77 -3.96
C TYR A 69 -23.85 -32.64 -2.73
N LYS A 70 -24.55 -32.11 -1.70
CA LYS A 70 -24.90 -32.86 -0.47
C LYS A 70 -25.82 -34.08 -0.73
N SER A 71 -26.66 -34.02 -1.77
CA SER A 71 -27.66 -35.05 -2.08
C SER A 71 -27.24 -35.94 -3.26
N ARG A 72 -26.03 -35.76 -3.83
CA ARG A 72 -25.57 -36.60 -4.92
C ARG A 72 -24.80 -37.80 -4.41
N ASP A 73 -25.11 -38.98 -4.97
CA ASP A 73 -24.28 -40.16 -4.78
C ASP A 73 -22.91 -39.93 -5.40
N PHE A 74 -21.87 -40.02 -4.59
CA PHE A 74 -20.48 -39.68 -4.97
C PHE A 74 -19.86 -40.67 -5.96
N GLU A 75 -20.53 -41.70 -6.39
CA GLU A 75 -20.02 -42.69 -7.36
C GLU A 75 -19.74 -42.08 -8.76
N PHE A 76 -20.36 -40.93 -9.11
CA PHE A 76 -20.17 -40.32 -10.44
C PHE A 76 -20.11 -38.81 -10.38
N ILE A 77 -18.97 -38.26 -9.96
CA ILE A 77 -18.66 -36.82 -10.22
C ILE A 77 -18.16 -36.69 -11.64
N SER A 78 -18.90 -35.96 -12.50
CA SER A 78 -18.47 -35.70 -13.84
C SER A 78 -17.27 -34.73 -13.86
N TYR A 79 -16.43 -34.78 -14.90
CA TYR A 79 -15.33 -33.81 -15.07
C TYR A 79 -15.82 -32.35 -15.07
N LYS A 80 -17.03 -32.10 -15.54
CA LYS A 80 -17.66 -30.78 -15.51
C LYS A 80 -17.97 -30.33 -14.09
N ASP A 81 -18.50 -31.21 -13.25
CA ASP A 81 -18.80 -30.94 -11.84
C ASP A 81 -17.50 -30.68 -11.07
N PHE A 82 -16.46 -31.48 -11.31
CA PHE A 82 -15.14 -31.28 -10.71
C PHE A 82 -14.57 -29.88 -11.04
N LYS A 83 -14.64 -29.42 -12.30
CA LYS A 83 -14.24 -28.07 -12.67
C LYS A 83 -15.02 -26.98 -11.94
N VAL A 84 -16.34 -27.16 -11.78
CA VAL A 84 -17.18 -26.21 -11.05
C VAL A 84 -16.77 -26.13 -9.57
N ILE A 85 -16.52 -27.27 -8.96
CA ILE A 85 -16.05 -27.34 -7.56
C ILE A 85 -14.72 -26.59 -7.41
N ILE A 86 -13.73 -26.93 -8.21
CA ILE A 86 -12.40 -26.30 -8.15
C ILE A 86 -12.50 -24.79 -8.38
N SER A 87 -13.19 -24.34 -9.42
CA SER A 87 -13.34 -22.90 -9.70
C SER A 87 -14.05 -22.15 -8.58
N THR A 88 -15.00 -22.82 -7.90
CA THR A 88 -15.70 -22.23 -6.75
C THR A 88 -14.79 -22.14 -5.53
N LEU A 89 -13.98 -23.18 -5.27
CA LEU A 89 -12.98 -23.17 -4.18
C LEU A 89 -11.93 -22.09 -4.40
N GLU A 90 -11.40 -21.94 -5.61
CA GLU A 90 -10.47 -20.86 -5.96
C GLU A 90 -11.07 -19.46 -5.76
N GLN A 91 -12.35 -19.29 -6.05
CA GLN A 91 -13.06 -18.05 -5.79
C GLN A 91 -13.25 -17.77 -4.28
N LEU A 92 -13.54 -18.82 -3.49
CA LEU A 92 -13.65 -18.72 -2.03
C LEU A 92 -12.28 -18.35 -1.42
N GLU A 93 -11.20 -18.98 -1.88
CA GLU A 93 -9.84 -18.68 -1.45
C GLU A 93 -9.51 -17.21 -1.68
N ARG A 94 -9.71 -16.68 -2.89
CA ARG A 94 -9.50 -15.26 -3.22
C ARG A 94 -10.31 -14.32 -2.30
N GLN A 95 -11.54 -14.69 -1.96
CA GLN A 95 -12.37 -13.86 -1.08
C GLN A 95 -11.93 -13.92 0.38
N MET A 96 -11.49 -15.09 0.86
CA MET A 96 -10.90 -15.22 2.20
C MET A 96 -9.61 -14.42 2.34
N GLU A 97 -8.75 -14.44 1.33
CA GLU A 97 -7.56 -13.59 1.30
C GLU A 97 -7.91 -12.10 1.34
N HIS A 98 -8.95 -11.67 0.62
CA HIS A 98 -9.43 -10.30 0.67
C HIS A 98 -9.92 -9.92 2.08
N CYS A 99 -10.72 -10.78 2.71
CA CYS A 99 -11.16 -10.59 4.10
C CYS A 99 -9.97 -10.49 5.06
N SER A 100 -8.99 -11.39 4.94
CA SER A 100 -7.79 -11.38 5.77
C SER A 100 -7.01 -10.08 5.64
N ARG A 101 -6.80 -9.59 4.42
CA ARG A 101 -6.15 -8.30 4.16
C ARG A 101 -6.93 -7.13 4.78
N THR A 102 -8.25 -7.12 4.65
CA THR A 102 -9.10 -6.07 5.22
C THR A 102 -9.11 -6.10 6.74
N THR A 103 -9.16 -7.29 7.35
CA THR A 103 -9.06 -7.46 8.81
C THR A 103 -7.71 -6.97 9.35
N THR A 104 -6.62 -7.30 8.67
CA THR A 104 -5.29 -6.80 9.03
C THR A 104 -5.24 -5.27 8.98
N ARG A 105 -5.87 -4.65 7.99
CA ARG A 105 -6.01 -3.19 7.89
C ARG A 105 -6.84 -2.60 9.04
N MET A 106 -7.95 -3.26 9.43
CA MET A 106 -8.77 -2.84 10.58
C MET A 106 -7.99 -2.90 11.90
N LEU A 107 -7.29 -3.99 12.15
CA LEU A 107 -6.44 -4.14 13.33
C LEU A 107 -5.38 -3.07 13.40
N TYR A 108 -4.85 -2.67 12.24
CA TYR A 108 -3.88 -1.61 12.13
C TYR A 108 -4.46 -0.24 12.49
N VAL A 109 -5.64 0.11 11.96
CA VAL A 109 -6.36 1.35 12.30
C VAL A 109 -6.74 1.36 13.78
N GLY A 110 -7.20 0.22 14.32
CA GLY A 110 -7.55 0.06 15.73
C GLY A 110 -6.35 0.17 16.71
N LYS A 111 -5.19 -0.42 16.36
CA LYS A 111 -3.94 -0.30 17.13
C LYS A 111 -3.39 1.14 17.18
N ARG A 112 -3.78 2.00 16.25
CA ARG A 112 -3.39 3.40 16.25
C ARG A 112 -4.00 4.19 17.41
N LEU A 113 -5.09 3.70 18.01
CA LEU A 113 -5.72 4.26 19.21
C LEU A 113 -5.00 3.80 20.52
N SER A 114 -4.28 2.68 20.49
CA SER A 114 -3.38 2.25 21.54
C SER A 114 -1.94 2.62 21.15
N ARG A 115 -1.25 3.36 22.00
CA ARG A 115 0.15 3.83 21.84
C ARG A 115 0.99 2.82 21.07
N LEU A 116 1.57 3.28 19.92
CA LEU A 116 2.63 2.55 19.23
C LEU A 116 3.71 2.21 20.28
N GLU A 117 3.86 0.94 20.61
CA GLU A 117 5.08 0.50 21.28
C GLU A 117 6.24 0.97 20.41
N LYS A 118 7.25 1.56 21.02
CA LYS A 118 8.46 2.04 20.32
C LYS A 118 9.27 0.84 19.83
N ASN A 119 8.77 0.14 18.85
CA ASN A 119 9.45 -0.94 18.18
C ASN A 119 10.41 -0.38 17.12
N ASN A 120 11.44 -1.12 16.82
CA ASN A 120 12.44 -0.78 15.81
C ASN A 120 12.69 -1.97 14.90
N CYS A 121 13.20 -1.73 13.69
CA CYS A 121 13.60 -2.80 12.79
C CYS A 121 14.75 -2.39 11.86
N GLN A 122 15.40 -3.42 11.29
CA GLN A 122 16.36 -3.26 10.21
C GLN A 122 15.59 -3.25 8.86
N ILE A 123 15.46 -2.07 8.26
CA ILE A 123 14.60 -1.88 7.09
C ILE A 123 15.03 -2.71 5.87
N ASN A 124 16.34 -2.92 5.69
CA ASN A 124 16.84 -3.70 4.57
C ASN A 124 16.43 -5.18 4.63
N ASP A 125 16.32 -5.73 5.83
CA ASP A 125 15.93 -7.14 6.00
C ASP A 125 14.43 -7.31 5.72
N VAL A 126 13.61 -6.35 6.14
CA VAL A 126 12.18 -6.32 5.80
C VAL A 126 11.98 -6.21 4.28
N ILE A 127 12.73 -5.33 3.59
CA ILE A 127 12.64 -5.20 2.13
C ILE A 127 13.01 -6.52 1.44
N LYS A 128 14.10 -7.18 1.87
CA LYS A 128 14.52 -8.47 1.29
C LYS A 128 13.45 -9.55 1.47
N SER A 129 12.86 -9.65 2.67
CA SER A 129 11.79 -10.61 2.95
C SER A 129 10.60 -10.40 2.02
N ILE A 130 10.10 -9.17 1.91
CA ILE A 130 8.96 -8.84 1.04
C ILE A 130 9.26 -9.15 -0.42
N CYS A 131 10.47 -8.85 -0.89
CA CYS A 131 10.85 -9.14 -2.26
C CYS A 131 10.92 -10.64 -2.55
N ALA A 132 11.31 -11.45 -1.56
CA ALA A 132 11.27 -12.90 -1.65
C ALA A 132 9.81 -13.41 -1.71
N ASP A 133 8.95 -12.92 -0.84
CA ASP A 133 7.54 -13.30 -0.77
C ASP A 133 6.78 -12.95 -2.07
N LEU A 134 7.12 -11.81 -2.68
CA LEU A 134 6.49 -11.34 -3.92
C LEU A 134 7.15 -11.90 -5.21
N SER A 135 8.16 -12.75 -5.11
CA SER A 135 8.93 -13.23 -6.26
C SER A 135 8.08 -13.90 -7.35
N SER A 136 7.16 -14.77 -6.95
CA SER A 136 6.23 -15.44 -7.87
C SER A 136 5.30 -14.45 -8.58
N GLN A 137 4.78 -13.46 -7.86
CA GLN A 137 3.89 -12.44 -8.41
C GLN A 137 4.63 -11.50 -9.37
N LEU A 138 5.87 -11.12 -9.05
CA LEU A 138 6.73 -10.32 -9.92
C LEU A 138 7.01 -11.05 -11.24
N THR A 139 7.32 -12.35 -11.17
CA THR A 139 7.54 -13.20 -12.35
C THR A 139 6.28 -13.29 -13.19
N PHE A 140 5.13 -13.58 -12.58
CA PHE A 140 3.84 -13.65 -13.28
C PHE A 140 3.49 -12.34 -13.98
N SER A 141 3.74 -11.21 -13.32
CA SER A 141 3.49 -9.86 -13.85
C SER A 141 4.58 -9.36 -14.82
N ARG A 142 5.60 -10.17 -15.15
CA ARG A 142 6.74 -9.80 -16.00
C ARG A 142 7.47 -8.55 -15.52
N ILE A 143 7.63 -8.42 -14.20
CA ILE A 143 8.27 -7.25 -13.56
C ILE A 143 9.68 -7.62 -13.11
N LYS A 144 10.66 -6.82 -13.53
CA LYS A 144 12.03 -6.90 -13.06
C LYS A 144 12.21 -6.04 -11.81
N LEU A 145 12.60 -6.67 -10.70
CA LEU A 145 12.93 -5.97 -9.46
C LEU A 145 14.42 -5.67 -9.37
N VAL A 146 14.78 -4.42 -9.08
CA VAL A 146 16.16 -3.96 -8.90
C VAL A 146 16.30 -3.37 -7.49
N LEU A 147 17.12 -4.01 -6.66
CA LEU A 147 17.41 -3.55 -5.30
C LEU A 147 18.74 -2.80 -5.25
N ARG A 148 18.73 -1.61 -4.66
CA ARG A 148 19.91 -0.78 -4.35
C ARG A 148 19.86 -0.39 -2.88
N LEU A 149 20.18 -1.36 -2.02
CA LEU A 149 20.12 -1.18 -0.58
C LEU A 149 21.46 -0.66 -0.09
N GLY A 150 21.44 0.42 0.68
CA GLY A 150 22.65 0.97 1.33
C GLY A 150 23.19 -0.02 2.35
N LYS A 151 24.47 0.15 2.70
CA LYS A 151 25.15 -0.68 3.70
C LYS A 151 24.99 -0.05 5.09
N GLU A 152 24.85 -0.89 6.12
CA GLU A 152 24.95 -0.52 7.55
C GLU A 152 24.04 0.66 7.95
N PHE A 153 22.74 0.48 7.83
CA PHE A 153 21.79 1.46 8.37
C PHE A 153 21.51 1.22 9.85
N PRO A 154 21.35 2.30 10.63
CA PRO A 154 20.79 2.18 11.97
C PRO A 154 19.34 1.68 11.90
N LEU A 155 18.85 1.17 13.03
CA LEU A 155 17.45 0.77 13.15
C LEU A 155 16.53 1.99 12.93
N VAL A 156 15.37 1.78 12.35
CA VAL A 156 14.33 2.81 12.20
C VAL A 156 13.29 2.72 13.31
N THR A 157 12.67 3.85 13.66
CA THR A 157 11.62 3.93 14.68
C THR A 157 10.29 3.45 14.12
N LEU A 158 10.24 2.18 13.74
CA LEU A 158 9.04 1.52 13.25
C LEU A 158 9.23 0.00 13.42
N GLY A 159 8.21 -0.71 13.89
CA GLY A 159 8.30 -2.15 14.10
C GLY A 159 8.37 -2.95 12.79
N PRO A 160 8.83 -4.21 12.84
CA PRO A 160 8.94 -5.06 11.65
C PRO A 160 7.61 -5.24 10.91
N VAL A 161 6.50 -5.38 11.63
CA VAL A 161 5.16 -5.57 11.06
C VAL A 161 4.70 -4.33 10.29
N GLU A 162 4.87 -3.16 10.89
CA GLU A 162 4.52 -1.88 10.28
C GLU A 162 5.42 -1.59 9.08
N CYS A 163 6.73 -1.85 9.18
CA CYS A 163 7.66 -1.74 8.05
C CYS A 163 7.24 -2.65 6.90
N HIS A 164 6.90 -3.92 7.21
CA HIS A 164 6.40 -4.86 6.22
C HIS A 164 5.14 -4.34 5.53
N GLN A 165 4.14 -3.88 6.29
CA GLN A 165 2.90 -3.32 5.76
C GLN A 165 3.17 -2.14 4.80
N VAL A 166 4.04 -1.21 5.20
CA VAL A 166 4.39 -0.03 4.40
C VAL A 166 5.04 -0.43 3.08
N VAL A 167 6.13 -1.21 3.14
CA VAL A 167 6.90 -1.59 1.95
C VAL A 167 6.06 -2.48 1.02
N HIS A 168 5.33 -3.46 1.57
CA HIS A 168 4.44 -4.32 0.82
C HIS A 168 3.38 -3.51 0.04
N ASN A 169 2.70 -2.57 0.68
CA ASN A 169 1.67 -1.76 0.03
C ASN A 169 2.26 -0.89 -1.10
N VAL A 170 3.46 -0.31 -0.92
CA VAL A 170 4.11 0.49 -1.97
C VAL A 170 4.50 -0.39 -3.16
N VAL A 171 5.14 -1.54 -2.91
CA VAL A 171 5.55 -2.47 -3.97
C VAL A 171 4.35 -3.04 -4.71
N MET A 172 3.28 -3.39 -4.00
CA MET A 172 2.03 -3.86 -4.61
C MET A 172 1.37 -2.79 -5.49
N ASN A 173 1.37 -1.53 -5.07
CA ASN A 173 0.88 -0.43 -5.90
C ASN A 173 1.71 -0.28 -7.18
N ALA A 174 3.03 -0.42 -7.08
CA ALA A 174 3.94 -0.39 -8.23
C ALA A 174 3.66 -1.56 -9.20
N ILE A 175 3.50 -2.80 -8.69
CA ILE A 175 3.14 -3.97 -9.51
C ILE A 175 1.83 -3.72 -10.26
N GLN A 176 0.82 -3.26 -9.54
CA GLN A 176 -0.52 -3.01 -10.09
C GLN A 176 -0.57 -1.85 -11.09
N SER A 177 0.40 -0.93 -11.05
CA SER A 177 0.51 0.16 -12.02
C SER A 177 1.09 -0.27 -13.37
N MET A 178 1.64 -1.49 -13.46
CA MET A 178 2.36 -2.02 -14.63
C MET A 178 1.72 -3.31 -15.18
N PRO A 179 0.51 -3.29 -15.73
CA PRO A 179 -0.16 -4.50 -16.22
C PRO A 179 0.58 -5.17 -17.39
N GLY A 180 1.41 -4.43 -18.11
CA GLY A 180 2.26 -4.94 -19.19
C GLY A 180 3.65 -5.41 -18.77
N GLY A 181 3.97 -5.37 -17.45
CA GLY A 181 5.31 -5.58 -16.93
C GLY A 181 6.14 -4.29 -16.91
N GLY A 182 7.39 -4.38 -16.48
CA GLY A 182 8.28 -3.23 -16.36
C GLY A 182 9.36 -3.41 -15.32
N ILE A 183 9.88 -2.31 -14.79
CA ILE A 183 10.96 -2.32 -13.79
C ILE A 183 10.50 -1.61 -12.51
N ILE A 184 10.66 -2.29 -11.37
CA ILE A 184 10.57 -1.67 -10.05
C ILE A 184 11.99 -1.54 -9.50
N LYS A 185 12.35 -0.32 -9.08
CA LYS A 185 13.61 -0.05 -8.38
C LYS A 185 13.31 0.30 -6.93
N VAL A 186 13.89 -0.44 -6.00
CA VAL A 186 13.81 -0.14 -4.55
C VAL A 186 15.20 0.25 -4.08
N ARG A 187 15.32 1.42 -3.46
CA ARG A 187 16.57 1.86 -2.87
C ARG A 187 16.37 2.35 -1.45
N THR A 188 17.42 2.18 -0.64
CA THR A 188 17.50 2.76 0.69
C THR A 188 18.73 3.68 0.76
N PHE A 189 18.61 4.77 1.51
CA PHE A 189 19.66 5.78 1.62
C PHE A 189 19.57 6.53 2.95
N VAL A 190 20.70 7.10 3.40
CA VAL A 190 20.69 8.06 4.50
C VAL A 190 20.15 9.38 3.97
N SER A 191 19.15 9.96 4.63
CA SER A 191 18.59 11.25 4.23
C SER A 191 19.60 12.37 4.48
N LYS A 192 19.55 13.40 3.63
CA LYS A 192 20.27 14.67 3.88
C LYS A 192 19.81 15.37 5.16
N THR A 193 18.56 15.14 5.55
CA THR A 193 18.05 15.55 6.87
C THR A 193 18.58 14.58 7.91
N HIS A 194 19.42 15.07 8.82
CA HIS A 194 20.00 14.22 9.88
C HIS A 194 18.92 13.47 10.66
N GLY A 195 19.22 12.21 11.00
CA GLY A 195 18.33 11.37 11.80
C GLY A 195 17.23 10.66 11.02
N PHE A 196 17.28 10.63 9.68
CA PHE A 196 16.31 9.91 8.86
C PHE A 196 16.94 8.94 7.87
N ILE A 197 16.32 7.79 7.69
CA ILE A 197 16.58 6.82 6.63
C ILE A 197 15.50 6.95 5.57
N GLY A 198 15.92 7.01 4.30
CA GLY A 198 15.02 7.06 3.15
C GLY A 198 14.82 5.69 2.51
N ILE A 199 13.59 5.41 2.14
CA ILE A 199 13.19 4.31 1.26
C ILE A 199 12.59 4.95 0.02
N GLU A 200 12.96 4.49 -1.15
CA GLU A 200 12.38 4.97 -2.40
C GLU A 200 12.02 3.77 -3.28
N VAL A 201 10.78 3.76 -3.74
CA VAL A 201 10.26 2.80 -4.70
C VAL A 201 9.89 3.55 -5.96
N ILE A 202 10.47 3.14 -7.08
CA ILE A 202 10.29 3.76 -8.39
C ILE A 202 9.73 2.71 -9.32
N ASP A 203 8.60 2.99 -9.94
CA ASP A 203 7.98 2.17 -10.99
C ASP A 203 7.96 2.92 -12.35
N GLU A 204 7.84 2.17 -13.41
CA GLU A 204 7.68 2.65 -14.79
C GLU A 204 6.22 2.49 -15.27
N GLY A 205 5.26 2.54 -14.34
CA GLY A 205 3.86 2.29 -14.59
C GLY A 205 3.10 3.45 -15.24
N ILE A 206 1.78 3.33 -15.24
CA ILE A 206 0.87 4.31 -15.85
C ILE A 206 0.97 5.72 -15.24
N GLY A 207 1.57 5.84 -14.05
CA GLY A 207 1.65 7.10 -13.32
C GLY A 207 0.30 7.58 -12.78
N ILE A 208 0.32 8.77 -12.17
CA ILE A 208 -0.82 9.40 -11.52
C ILE A 208 -1.04 10.76 -12.18
N ALA A 209 -2.29 11.03 -12.57
CA ALA A 209 -2.66 12.32 -13.13
C ALA A 209 -2.54 13.45 -12.07
N PRO A 210 -2.14 14.67 -12.46
CA PRO A 210 -1.90 15.76 -11.51
C PRO A 210 -3.11 16.07 -10.62
N GLU A 211 -4.32 15.98 -11.15
CA GLU A 211 -5.58 16.21 -10.42
C GLU A 211 -5.86 15.17 -9.33
N HIS A 212 -5.22 14.01 -9.40
CA HIS A 212 -5.38 12.92 -8.42
C HIS A 212 -4.33 12.96 -7.31
N LEU A 213 -3.15 13.56 -7.55
CA LEU A 213 -2.07 13.62 -6.57
C LEU A 213 -2.48 14.18 -5.20
N PRO A 214 -3.32 15.25 -5.11
CA PRO A 214 -3.81 15.74 -3.82
C PRO A 214 -4.63 14.73 -3.01
N LYS A 215 -5.28 13.80 -3.69
CA LYS A 215 -6.26 12.87 -3.11
C LYS A 215 -5.70 11.47 -2.84
N VAL A 216 -4.49 11.15 -3.30
CA VAL A 216 -3.95 9.77 -3.23
C VAL A 216 -3.82 9.22 -1.81
N PHE A 217 -3.76 10.10 -0.80
CA PHE A 217 -3.71 9.71 0.62
C PHE A 217 -5.09 9.72 1.30
N GLU A 218 -6.14 10.16 0.60
CA GLU A 218 -7.50 10.09 1.13
C GLU A 218 -7.94 8.62 1.23
N PRO A 219 -8.58 8.20 2.33
CA PRO A 219 -9.17 6.87 2.43
C PRO A 219 -10.17 6.63 1.31
N PHE A 220 -10.17 5.41 0.77
CA PHE A 220 -11.05 4.96 -0.32
C PHE A 220 -10.83 5.63 -1.68
N PHE A 221 -9.86 6.52 -1.82
CA PHE A 221 -9.53 7.07 -3.12
C PHE A 221 -8.83 6.03 -4.00
N THR A 222 -9.40 5.76 -5.15
CA THR A 222 -8.85 4.86 -6.17
C THR A 222 -9.27 5.31 -7.56
N THR A 223 -8.33 5.25 -8.50
CA THR A 223 -8.59 5.46 -9.92
C THR A 223 -8.75 4.14 -10.69
N LYS A 224 -8.64 3.01 -9.98
CA LYS A 224 -8.77 1.68 -10.59
C LYS A 224 -10.25 1.35 -10.75
N GLU A 225 -10.62 0.86 -11.93
CA GLU A 225 -11.99 0.41 -12.17
C GLU A 225 -12.40 -0.71 -11.20
N ARG A 226 -13.69 -0.74 -10.85
CA ARG A 226 -14.26 -1.72 -9.92
C ARG A 226 -14.33 -3.10 -10.57
N GLY A 227 -13.20 -3.81 -10.65
CA GLY A 227 -13.06 -5.17 -11.13
C GLY A 227 -12.81 -6.20 -10.00
N ILE A 228 -12.46 -7.43 -10.38
CA ILE A 228 -12.20 -8.57 -9.46
C ILE A 228 -11.03 -8.29 -8.51
N ASP A 229 -10.07 -7.44 -8.90
CA ASP A 229 -8.91 -7.01 -8.11
C ASP A 229 -9.13 -5.66 -7.39
N LYS A 230 -10.27 -5.49 -6.75
CA LYS A 230 -10.63 -4.26 -6.01
C LYS A 230 -9.59 -3.92 -4.95
N SER A 231 -8.69 -2.99 -5.25
CA SER A 231 -7.99 -2.31 -4.18
C SER A 231 -8.93 -1.26 -3.58
N ALA A 232 -9.24 -1.38 -2.29
CA ALA A 232 -10.18 -0.52 -1.57
C ALA A 232 -9.78 0.96 -1.48
N GLY A 233 -8.71 1.39 -2.16
CA GLY A 233 -8.20 2.76 -2.04
C GLY A 233 -7.61 3.09 -0.66
N LEU A 234 -7.27 2.07 0.14
CA LEU A 234 -6.76 2.25 1.50
C LEU A 234 -5.24 2.13 1.62
N GLY A 235 -4.55 1.60 0.60
CA GLY A 235 -3.12 1.31 0.68
C GLY A 235 -2.27 2.54 1.03
N LEU A 236 -2.42 3.64 0.30
CA LEU A 236 -1.63 4.86 0.51
C LEU A 236 -2.06 5.62 1.78
N SER A 237 -3.34 5.63 2.13
CA SER A 237 -3.81 6.26 3.37
C SER A 237 -3.28 5.53 4.61
N ILE A 238 -3.17 4.20 4.56
CA ILE A 238 -2.56 3.40 5.62
C ILE A 238 -1.07 3.71 5.75
N ILE A 239 -0.33 3.71 4.63
CA ILE A 239 1.10 4.08 4.61
C ILE A 239 1.31 5.45 5.24
N TYR A 240 0.54 6.45 4.80
CA TYR A 240 0.61 7.80 5.32
C TYR A 240 0.39 7.83 6.83
N SER A 241 -0.62 7.11 7.29
CA SER A 241 -0.96 7.01 8.71
C SER A 241 0.17 6.39 9.54
N ILE A 242 0.76 5.29 9.07
CA ILE A 242 1.87 4.60 9.77
C ILE A 242 3.07 5.51 9.89
N ILE A 243 3.49 6.04 8.76
CA ILE A 243 4.72 6.83 8.66
C ILE A 243 4.61 8.11 9.49
N ASN A 244 3.45 8.80 9.41
CA ASN A 244 3.22 10.01 10.19
C ASN A 244 3.20 9.75 11.70
N ALA A 245 2.59 8.64 12.14
CA ALA A 245 2.59 8.23 13.54
C ALA A 245 4.00 7.89 14.07
N ALA A 246 4.90 7.41 13.20
CA ALA A 246 6.31 7.18 13.51
C ALA A 246 7.17 8.45 13.47
N GLY A 247 6.60 9.62 13.14
CA GLY A 247 7.35 10.87 12.97
C GLY A 247 8.10 10.98 11.64
N GLY A 248 7.76 10.13 10.68
CA GLY A 248 8.31 10.14 9.33
C GLY A 248 7.52 11.00 8.34
N SER A 249 7.87 10.91 7.06
CA SER A 249 7.14 11.57 5.96
C SER A 249 7.09 10.71 4.71
N VAL A 250 6.04 10.89 3.90
CA VAL A 250 5.86 10.24 2.59
C VAL A 250 5.74 11.30 1.52
N HIS A 251 6.47 11.13 0.43
CA HIS A 251 6.43 12.00 -0.73
C HIS A 251 6.17 11.17 -1.98
N ILE A 252 5.27 11.64 -2.85
CA ILE A 252 4.97 11.01 -4.13
C ILE A 252 5.31 12.00 -5.24
N LYS A 253 6.08 11.50 -6.23
CA LYS A 253 6.30 12.16 -7.51
C LYS A 253 5.79 11.24 -8.59
N SER A 254 4.90 11.75 -9.43
CA SER A 254 4.35 10.96 -10.52
C SER A 254 4.00 11.85 -11.71
N SER A 255 4.08 11.28 -12.88
CA SER A 255 3.58 11.89 -14.12
C SER A 255 2.89 10.81 -14.93
N LEU A 256 1.78 11.15 -15.55
CA LEU A 256 1.01 10.21 -16.36
C LEU A 256 1.90 9.57 -17.45
N ARG A 257 1.86 8.24 -17.56
CA ARG A 257 2.67 7.42 -18.47
C ARG A 257 4.20 7.49 -18.27
N LYS A 258 4.66 8.04 -17.14
CA LYS A 258 6.10 8.11 -16.80
C LYS A 258 6.44 7.38 -15.49
N GLY A 259 5.43 6.73 -14.88
CA GLY A 259 5.59 6.00 -13.64
C GLY A 259 5.47 6.85 -12.38
N THR A 260 5.75 6.24 -11.26
CA THR A 260 5.64 6.87 -9.93
C THR A 260 6.90 6.62 -9.11
N THR A 261 7.25 7.60 -8.32
CA THR A 261 8.27 7.50 -7.28
C THR A 261 7.63 7.78 -5.93
N VAL A 262 7.64 6.80 -5.05
CA VAL A 262 7.22 6.94 -3.65
C VAL A 262 8.48 6.99 -2.79
N GLN A 263 8.67 8.08 -2.08
CA GLN A 263 9.76 8.29 -1.14
C GLN A 263 9.23 8.34 0.28
N ILE A 264 9.81 7.56 1.16
CA ILE A 264 9.47 7.48 2.58
C ILE A 264 10.70 7.85 3.39
N LEU A 265 10.54 8.70 4.38
CA LEU A 265 11.57 9.04 5.35
C LEU A 265 11.13 8.55 6.72
N LEU A 266 11.95 7.72 7.36
CA LEU A 266 11.74 7.17 8.70
C LEU A 266 12.80 7.69 9.66
N PRO A 267 12.44 8.11 10.88
CA PRO A 267 13.43 8.52 11.86
C PRO A 267 14.27 7.32 12.31
N VAL A 268 15.54 7.58 12.53
CA VAL A 268 16.48 6.63 13.13
C VAL A 268 16.05 6.36 14.57
N TYR A 269 16.05 5.09 14.95
CA TYR A 269 15.82 4.70 16.32
C TYR A 269 16.99 5.13 17.22
N GLN A 270 16.71 5.92 18.24
CA GLN A 270 17.67 6.27 19.27
C GLN A 270 17.35 5.44 20.52
N SER A 271 18.26 4.51 20.87
CA SER A 271 18.20 3.87 22.19
C SER A 271 18.45 4.96 23.24
N LYS A 272 17.51 5.09 24.17
CA LYS A 272 17.73 5.93 25.36
C LYS A 272 18.75 5.31 26.27
#